data_17b8708ef62a98065ecbfbcbf5acecd4
#
_entry.id   17b8708ef62a98065ecbfbcbf5acecd4
#
_cell.length_a   1.000
_cell.length_b   1.000
_cell.length_c   1.000
_cell.angle_alpha   90.00
_cell.angle_beta   90.00
_cell.angle_gamma   90.00
#
_symmetry.space_group_name_H-M   'P 1'
#
loop_
_entity.id
_entity.type
_entity.pdbx_description
1 polymer ?
#
loop_
_entity_poly.entity_id
_entity_poly.type
_entity_poly.pdbx_seq_one_letter_code
_entity_poly.pdbx_strand_id
1 'polypeptide(L)'
;MNFGKKGLKLASVLMGTMLMGGVLAGCGSQADSNEIKVGANFEMTGNVANYGAATLDGLKLAIDEINDAGGVDGKKITLVTADNKSEASEAVNAATKLISDDKVSVLVGPAVTANVIAESQVATDNKVPIIAPDA
;
A
#
# COMPACT_ATOMS: atom_id res chain seq x y z
N MET A 1 29.05 64.94 52.04
CA MET A 1 30.31 65.40 51.41
C MET A 1 30.68 64.39 50.31
N ASN A 2 30.75 64.93 49.10
CA ASN A 2 31.41 64.41 47.89
C ASN A 2 30.92 63.03 47.30
N PHE A 3 30.20 63.10 46.21
CA PHE A 3 30.56 63.24 44.80
C PHE A 3 31.44 62.05 44.28
N GLY A 4 30.91 61.28 43.43
CA GLY A 4 31.64 60.40 42.56
C GLY A 4 30.77 59.97 41.39
N LYS A 5 30.80 60.74 40.33
CA LYS A 5 30.14 60.61 39.06
C LYS A 5 30.72 59.45 38.23
N LYS A 6 29.88 58.94 37.32
CA LYS A 6 30.18 58.52 35.99
C LYS A 6 30.37 56.97 35.76
N GLY A 7 29.53 56.51 34.90
CA GLY A 7 29.76 55.30 34.18
C GLY A 7 28.51 54.76 33.52
N LEU A 8 27.84 55.63 32.73
CA LEU A 8 26.84 55.18 31.77
C LEU A 8 27.53 54.37 30.68
N LYS A 9 27.39 53.08 30.68
CA LYS A 9 27.71 52.25 29.52
C LYS A 9 26.45 51.48 29.11
N LEU A 10 25.89 51.94 28.01
CA LEU A 10 24.93 51.21 27.22
C LEU A 10 25.55 49.85 26.87
N ALA A 11 24.95 48.81 27.34
CA ALA A 11 25.16 47.47 26.78
C ALA A 11 23.85 47.07 26.19
N SER A 12 23.87 47.00 24.89
CA SER A 12 22.81 46.54 23.98
C SER A 12 22.28 45.21 24.41
N VAL A 13 21.00 45.19 24.79
CA VAL A 13 20.25 43.92 24.94
C VAL A 13 19.93 43.44 23.56
N LEU A 14 20.74 42.54 23.07
CA LEU A 14 20.40 41.68 21.91
C LEU A 14 19.36 40.67 22.39
N MET A 15 18.13 41.04 22.14
CA MET A 15 16.96 40.17 22.31
C MET A 15 16.97 39.15 21.20
N GLY A 16 17.67 38.05 21.43
CA GLY A 16 17.62 36.85 20.57
C GLY A 16 16.27 36.17 20.71
N THR A 17 15.34 36.49 19.82
CA THR A 17 14.12 35.72 19.61
C THR A 17 14.49 34.38 19.06
N MET A 18 14.61 33.39 19.94
CA MET A 18 14.74 31.97 19.59
C MET A 18 13.36 31.51 19.10
N LEU A 19 13.16 31.56 17.76
CA LEU A 19 12.07 30.90 17.11
C LEU A 19 12.30 29.37 17.26
N MET A 20 11.63 28.80 18.23
CA MET A 20 11.47 27.38 18.39
C MET A 20 10.53 26.90 17.28
N GLY A 21 11.12 26.64 16.10
CA GLY A 21 10.45 25.94 15.01
C GLY A 21 10.15 24.51 15.44
N GLY A 22 8.95 24.27 15.94
CA GLY A 22 8.41 22.94 16.17
C GLY A 22 8.29 22.23 14.83
N VAL A 23 9.23 21.34 14.53
CA VAL A 23 9.08 20.36 13.47
C VAL A 23 8.03 19.36 13.96
N LEU A 24 6.78 19.59 13.61
CA LEU A 24 5.76 18.54 13.62
C LEU A 24 6.19 17.53 12.56
N ALA A 25 6.96 16.54 12.98
CA ALA A 25 7.13 15.32 12.21
C ALA A 25 5.77 14.61 12.20
N GLY A 26 4.91 14.99 11.26
CA GLY A 26 3.75 14.22 10.91
C GLY A 26 4.25 12.88 10.38
N CYS A 27 4.12 11.82 11.16
CA CYS A 27 4.14 10.45 10.66
C CYS A 27 2.89 10.26 9.80
N GLY A 28 2.87 10.86 8.63
CA GLY A 28 2.08 10.38 7.53
C GLY A 28 2.77 9.12 7.06
N SER A 29 2.09 7.97 7.15
CA SER A 29 2.48 6.77 6.42
C SER A 29 2.48 7.15 4.94
N GLN A 30 3.63 7.59 4.46
CA GLN A 30 3.88 7.79 3.05
C GLN A 30 3.85 6.38 2.47
N ALA A 31 2.78 6.05 1.74
CA ALA A 31 2.76 4.85 0.93
C ALA A 31 4.07 4.90 0.11
N ASP A 32 4.91 3.89 0.27
CA ASP A 32 6.19 3.81 -0.42
C ASP A 32 5.90 3.95 -1.92
N SER A 33 6.24 5.11 -2.47
CA SER A 33 6.00 5.42 -3.88
C SER A 33 6.87 4.56 -4.82
N ASN A 34 7.64 3.62 -4.27
CA ASN A 34 8.62 2.80 -4.97
C ASN A 34 8.18 1.34 -5.18
N GLU A 35 6.93 0.99 -4.84
CA GLU A 35 6.36 -0.33 -5.10
C GLU A 35 5.01 -0.25 -5.78
N ILE A 36 4.66 -1.30 -6.52
CA ILE A 36 3.33 -1.53 -7.10
C ILE A 36 2.72 -2.71 -6.37
N LYS A 37 1.66 -2.49 -5.61
CA LYS A 37 0.96 -3.56 -4.89
C LYS A 37 -0.04 -4.24 -5.81
N VAL A 38 0.13 -5.54 -5.98
CA VAL A 38 -0.77 -6.43 -6.73
C VAL A 38 -1.49 -7.32 -5.73
N GLY A 39 -2.81 -7.28 -5.72
CA GLY A 39 -3.64 -8.17 -4.90
C GLY A 39 -3.93 -9.47 -5.64
N ALA A 40 -3.65 -10.61 -5.04
CA ALA A 40 -3.97 -11.92 -5.55
C ALA A 40 -5.11 -12.53 -4.73
N ASN A 41 -6.29 -12.60 -5.29
CA ASN A 41 -7.47 -13.20 -4.68
C ASN A 41 -7.76 -14.55 -5.34
N PHE A 42 -7.31 -15.63 -4.71
CA PHE A 42 -7.44 -16.98 -5.31
C PHE A 42 -8.06 -17.97 -4.36
N GLU A 43 -8.54 -19.08 -4.95
CA GLU A 43 -9.00 -20.27 -4.26
C GLU A 43 -7.77 -21.05 -3.73
N MET A 44 -7.23 -20.68 -2.56
CA MET A 44 -6.07 -21.37 -1.97
C MET A 44 -6.51 -22.54 -1.10
N THR A 45 -7.76 -22.50 -0.62
CA THR A 45 -8.42 -23.62 0.08
C THR A 45 -9.82 -23.88 -0.51
N GLY A 46 -10.49 -24.93 -0.04
CA GLY A 46 -11.82 -25.31 -0.53
C GLY A 46 -11.78 -26.31 -1.68
N ASN A 47 -12.93 -26.47 -2.35
CA ASN A 47 -13.16 -27.57 -3.29
C ASN A 47 -12.45 -27.44 -4.66
N VAL A 48 -11.98 -26.23 -5.01
CA VAL A 48 -11.26 -25.96 -6.26
C VAL A 48 -9.86 -25.36 -6.02
N ALA A 49 -9.30 -25.57 -4.84
CA ALA A 49 -8.01 -25.02 -4.42
C ALA A 49 -6.85 -25.38 -5.36
N ASN A 50 -6.90 -26.51 -6.04
CA ASN A 50 -5.87 -26.92 -6.99
C ASN A 50 -5.74 -25.96 -8.18
N TYR A 51 -6.84 -25.35 -8.64
CA TYR A 51 -6.80 -24.36 -9.71
C TYR A 51 -6.17 -23.04 -9.21
N GLY A 52 -6.71 -22.50 -8.12
CA GLY A 52 -6.21 -21.25 -7.57
C GLY A 52 -4.76 -21.31 -7.12
N ALA A 53 -4.33 -22.42 -6.52
CA ALA A 53 -2.94 -22.59 -6.09
C ALA A 53 -1.98 -22.64 -7.28
N ALA A 54 -2.32 -23.38 -8.35
CA ALA A 54 -1.47 -23.46 -9.53
C ALA A 54 -1.35 -22.11 -10.25
N THR A 55 -2.46 -21.39 -10.37
CA THR A 55 -2.46 -20.06 -11.00
C THR A 55 -1.68 -19.04 -10.17
N LEU A 56 -1.81 -19.09 -8.84
CA LEU A 56 -1.04 -18.23 -7.92
C LEU A 56 0.47 -18.51 -8.03
N ASP A 57 0.89 -19.74 -8.16
CA ASP A 57 2.31 -20.08 -8.33
C ASP A 57 2.86 -19.55 -9.66
N GLY A 58 2.08 -19.61 -10.74
CA GLY A 58 2.42 -18.96 -12.01
C GLY A 58 2.54 -17.44 -11.87
N LEU A 59 1.63 -16.79 -11.15
CA LEU A 59 1.68 -15.34 -10.89
C LEU A 59 2.92 -14.96 -10.09
N LYS A 60 3.28 -15.73 -9.06
CA LYS A 60 4.51 -15.47 -8.27
C LYS A 60 5.75 -15.53 -9.16
N LEU A 61 5.86 -16.59 -9.98
CA LEU A 61 6.99 -16.72 -10.91
C LEU A 61 7.09 -15.51 -11.85
N ALA A 62 5.99 -15.09 -12.45
CA ALA A 62 5.96 -13.94 -13.34
C ALA A 62 6.38 -12.63 -12.62
N ILE A 63 5.93 -12.43 -11.39
CA ILE A 63 6.32 -11.28 -10.58
C ILE A 63 7.82 -11.31 -10.24
N ASP A 64 8.34 -12.47 -9.89
CA ASP A 64 9.77 -12.63 -9.60
C ASP A 64 10.61 -12.28 -10.85
N GLU A 65 10.24 -12.79 -12.02
CA GLU A 65 10.91 -12.48 -13.29
C GLU A 65 10.86 -10.96 -13.62
N ILE A 66 9.70 -10.33 -13.46
CA ILE A 66 9.55 -8.88 -13.67
C ILE A 66 10.40 -8.11 -12.69
N ASN A 67 10.41 -8.51 -11.43
CA ASN A 67 11.18 -7.86 -10.39
C ASN A 67 12.70 -8.02 -10.63
N ASP A 68 13.15 -9.19 -11.07
CA ASP A 68 14.56 -9.43 -11.41
C ASP A 68 15.00 -8.59 -12.61
N ALA A 69 14.11 -8.37 -13.56
CA ALA A 69 14.33 -7.49 -14.70
C ALA A 69 14.33 -5.97 -14.35
N GLY A 70 14.08 -5.60 -13.09
CA GLY A 70 14.10 -4.22 -12.62
C GLY A 70 12.74 -3.65 -12.25
N GLY A 71 11.66 -4.45 -12.35
CA GLY A 71 10.30 -4.03 -12.05
C GLY A 71 9.62 -3.29 -13.20
N VAL A 72 8.53 -2.62 -12.91
CA VAL A 72 7.77 -1.82 -13.86
C VAL A 72 8.11 -0.33 -13.63
N ASP A 73 8.69 0.32 -14.61
CA ASP A 73 9.18 1.70 -14.50
C ASP A 73 10.11 1.92 -13.30
N GLY A 74 10.96 0.91 -13.00
CA GLY A 74 11.88 0.94 -11.87
C GLY A 74 11.24 0.65 -10.51
N LYS A 75 9.94 0.35 -10.45
CA LYS A 75 9.24 -0.01 -9.23
C LYS A 75 9.09 -1.51 -9.12
N LYS A 76 9.36 -2.05 -7.95
CA LYS A 76 9.13 -3.48 -7.68
C LYS A 76 7.64 -3.76 -7.48
N ILE A 77 7.22 -4.96 -7.90
CA ILE A 77 5.87 -5.46 -7.62
C ILE A 77 5.89 -6.18 -6.27
N THR A 78 4.99 -5.80 -5.39
CA THR A 78 4.73 -6.49 -4.12
C THR A 78 3.41 -7.22 -4.22
N LEU A 79 3.43 -8.54 -4.06
CA LEU A 79 2.25 -9.37 -4.09
C LEU A 79 1.62 -9.50 -2.71
N VAL A 80 0.32 -9.18 -2.61
CA VAL A 80 -0.50 -9.37 -1.42
C VAL A 80 -1.54 -10.44 -1.72
N THR A 81 -1.51 -11.56 -1.00
CA THR A 81 -2.39 -12.71 -1.27
C THR A 81 -3.55 -12.78 -0.30
N ALA A 82 -4.72 -13.20 -0.77
CA ALA A 82 -5.89 -13.51 0.02
C ALA A 82 -6.56 -14.80 -0.48
N ASP A 83 -7.02 -15.63 0.44
CA ASP A 83 -7.73 -16.89 0.16
C ASP A 83 -9.24 -16.64 0.19
N ASN A 84 -9.90 -16.89 -0.94
CA ASN A 84 -11.36 -16.81 -1.02
C ASN A 84 -12.07 -18.13 -0.68
N LYS A 85 -11.33 -19.16 -0.29
CA LYS A 85 -11.84 -20.47 0.17
C LYS A 85 -12.79 -21.16 -0.81
N SER A 86 -12.71 -20.81 -2.09
CA SER A 86 -13.62 -21.28 -3.17
C SER A 86 -15.08 -20.81 -2.99
N GLU A 87 -15.29 -19.69 -2.27
CA GLU A 87 -16.62 -19.16 -1.94
C GLU A 87 -16.79 -17.73 -2.42
N ALA A 88 -17.92 -17.42 -3.09
CA ALA A 88 -18.17 -16.10 -3.66
C ALA A 88 -18.22 -14.98 -2.60
N SER A 89 -18.78 -15.25 -1.43
CA SER A 89 -18.81 -14.29 -0.33
C SER A 89 -17.42 -13.97 0.22
N GLU A 90 -16.55 -14.97 0.29
CA GLU A 90 -15.16 -14.78 0.70
C GLU A 90 -14.35 -14.05 -0.36
N ALA A 91 -14.64 -14.24 -1.65
CA ALA A 91 -14.02 -13.47 -2.73
C ALA A 91 -14.32 -11.97 -2.59
N VAL A 92 -15.56 -11.60 -2.25
CA VAL A 92 -15.96 -10.21 -1.96
C VAL A 92 -15.22 -9.67 -0.74
N ASN A 93 -15.14 -10.44 0.34
CA ASN A 93 -14.44 -10.03 1.57
C ASN A 93 -12.95 -9.83 1.32
N ALA A 94 -12.32 -10.76 0.60
CA ALA A 94 -10.91 -10.71 0.23
C ALA A 94 -10.60 -9.50 -0.66
N ALA A 95 -11.40 -9.26 -1.70
CA ALA A 95 -11.26 -8.10 -2.57
C ALA A 95 -11.41 -6.77 -1.79
N THR A 96 -12.39 -6.69 -0.91
CA THR A 96 -12.61 -5.52 -0.06
C THR A 96 -11.39 -5.23 0.80
N LYS A 97 -10.83 -6.26 1.46
CA LYS A 97 -9.62 -6.11 2.28
C LYS A 97 -8.42 -5.68 1.45
N LEU A 98 -8.14 -6.37 0.34
CA LEU A 98 -7.02 -6.06 -0.54
C LEU A 98 -7.07 -4.60 -1.03
N ILE A 99 -8.25 -4.11 -1.40
CA ILE A 99 -8.43 -2.75 -1.89
C ILE A 99 -8.40 -1.73 -0.76
N SER A 100 -9.19 -1.95 0.30
CA SER A 100 -9.44 -0.93 1.33
C SER A 100 -8.33 -0.85 2.36
N ASP A 101 -7.73 -1.99 2.76
CA ASP A 101 -6.73 -2.05 3.81
C ASP A 101 -5.31 -2.10 3.22
N ASP A 102 -5.10 -3.04 2.29
CA ASP A 102 -3.77 -3.29 1.73
C ASP A 102 -3.40 -2.30 0.61
N LYS A 103 -4.41 -1.57 0.05
CA LYS A 103 -4.23 -0.52 -0.98
C LYS A 103 -3.58 -1.05 -2.26
N VAL A 104 -4.03 -2.19 -2.74
CA VAL A 104 -3.55 -2.75 -4.00
C VAL A 104 -4.01 -1.91 -5.20
N SER A 105 -3.19 -1.87 -6.24
CA SER A 105 -3.45 -1.11 -7.46
C SER A 105 -4.22 -1.91 -8.51
N VAL A 106 -4.17 -3.22 -8.42
CA VAL A 106 -4.81 -4.18 -9.34
C VAL A 106 -5.11 -5.47 -8.59
N LEU A 107 -6.18 -6.17 -8.97
CA LEU A 107 -6.49 -7.51 -8.52
C LEU A 107 -6.17 -8.51 -9.63
N VAL A 108 -5.61 -9.65 -9.25
CA VAL A 108 -5.41 -10.82 -10.12
C VAL A 108 -6.11 -12.02 -9.49
N GLY A 109 -6.89 -12.73 -10.29
CA GLY A 109 -7.79 -13.77 -9.80
C GLY A 109 -9.23 -13.26 -9.68
N PRO A 110 -10.15 -14.04 -9.14
CA PRO A 110 -10.08 -15.49 -8.89
C PRO A 110 -9.94 -16.38 -10.15
N ALA A 111 -9.73 -17.68 -9.93
CA ALA A 111 -9.71 -18.66 -11.03
C ALA A 111 -11.13 -19.16 -11.39
N VAL A 112 -12.13 -18.91 -10.56
CA VAL A 112 -13.51 -19.35 -10.75
C VAL A 112 -14.41 -18.19 -11.16
N THR A 113 -15.09 -18.31 -12.29
CA THR A 113 -15.96 -17.26 -12.85
C THR A 113 -16.99 -16.70 -11.86
N ALA A 114 -17.62 -17.56 -11.05
CA ALA A 114 -18.61 -17.11 -10.06
C ALA A 114 -17.98 -16.16 -9.02
N ASN A 115 -16.75 -16.43 -8.62
CA ASN A 115 -16.01 -15.59 -7.67
C ASN A 115 -15.56 -14.28 -8.32
N VAL A 116 -15.14 -14.30 -9.60
CA VAL A 116 -14.82 -13.10 -10.38
C VAL A 116 -16.04 -12.18 -10.48
N ILE A 117 -17.20 -12.74 -10.84
CA ILE A 117 -18.44 -11.95 -10.91
C ILE A 117 -18.78 -11.31 -9.56
N ALA A 118 -18.62 -12.07 -8.47
CA ALA A 118 -18.93 -11.58 -7.13
C ALA A 118 -18.03 -10.41 -6.71
N GLU A 119 -16.72 -10.50 -6.94
CA GLU A 119 -15.78 -9.42 -6.55
C GLU A 119 -15.76 -8.24 -7.50
N SER A 120 -16.21 -8.42 -8.76
CA SER A 120 -16.13 -7.39 -9.80
C SER A 120 -16.85 -6.10 -9.44
N GLN A 121 -17.93 -6.18 -8.65
CA GLN A 121 -18.64 -5.00 -8.17
C GLN A 121 -17.78 -4.19 -7.21
N VAL A 122 -17.12 -4.84 -6.27
CA VAL A 122 -16.21 -4.17 -5.30
C VAL A 122 -15.07 -3.47 -6.02
N ALA A 123 -14.46 -4.15 -6.99
CA ALA A 123 -13.37 -3.58 -7.77
C ALA A 123 -13.83 -2.40 -8.62
N THR A 124 -15.00 -2.49 -9.26
CA THR A 124 -15.59 -1.42 -10.08
C THR A 124 -15.89 -0.18 -9.24
N ASP A 125 -16.52 -0.35 -8.08
CA ASP A 125 -16.87 0.76 -7.17
C ASP A 125 -15.62 1.50 -6.68
N ASN A 126 -14.51 0.78 -6.52
CA ASN A 126 -13.23 1.32 -6.10
C ASN A 126 -12.29 1.69 -7.25
N LYS A 127 -12.69 1.47 -8.51
CA LYS A 127 -11.90 1.76 -9.72
C LYS A 127 -10.57 1.00 -9.75
N VAL A 128 -10.55 -0.22 -9.23
CA VAL A 128 -9.41 -1.12 -9.25
C VAL A 128 -9.62 -2.15 -10.38
N PRO A 129 -8.71 -2.26 -11.35
CA PRO A 129 -8.84 -3.25 -12.42
C PRO A 129 -8.67 -4.68 -11.89
N ILE A 130 -9.35 -5.63 -12.54
CA ILE A 130 -9.23 -7.07 -12.29
C ILE A 130 -8.65 -7.75 -13.52
N ILE A 131 -7.76 -8.70 -13.32
CA ILE A 131 -7.30 -9.66 -14.32
C ILE A 131 -7.69 -11.04 -13.83
N ALA A 132 -8.61 -11.69 -14.53
CA ALA A 132 -9.07 -13.05 -14.24
C ALA A 132 -8.43 -14.00 -15.25
N PRO A 133 -7.38 -14.75 -14.87
CA PRO A 133 -6.58 -15.52 -15.83
C PRO A 133 -7.29 -16.75 -16.37
N ASP A 134 -8.24 -17.31 -15.62
CA ASP A 134 -8.89 -18.58 -15.94
C ASP A 134 -10.42 -18.47 -16.09
N ALA A 135 -10.98 -17.27 -16.12
CA ALA A 135 -12.43 -17.04 -16.13
C ALA A 135 -12.96 -16.50 -17.46
#